data_0d77372801c8f432c208eea9b5798d37
#
_entry.id   0d77372801c8f432c208eea9b5798d37
#
_cell.length_a   1.000
_cell.length_b   1.000
_cell.length_c   1.000
_cell.angle_alpha   90.00
_cell.angle_beta   90.00
_cell.angle_gamma   90.00
#
_symmetry.space_group_name_H-M   'P 1'
#
loop_
_entity.id
_entity.type
_entity.pdbx_description
1 polymer ?
#
loop_
_entity_poly.entity_id
_entity_poly.type
_entity_poly.pdbx_seq_one_letter_code
_entity_poly.pdbx_strand_id
1 'polypeptide(L)'
;MAGTGFGGAIAPTPLVRSWRTAFLTLRDETLTNPPRNSTAQLLHNLIFSHSHTLLSAAPELSSHEVLSDIVFLMELVASTSSDEEDCVHIYTQASRLVHDICRQVKFDINGSSFGSVLGSFGKMLDRFLGKDATGDKLTGICRAAAIVSAVECLHAIRCIITLPNRRWLQSEDTILVKFLLHVIVSSQGVSFWMPRSVYKERPAVINMSFSTESSSSELQAVSFEMLGEAISRAGSSFPVDIWRSMFEVVRKTMDVMVLKTSVVEDNAMSRFYESFLRCLHLILTDAKCSVSEHVSVFVAVLRMFLNYGLSGRTPSTLLVGQTKNNLNYISPKVHRDQLNKSDHSVYRPPHLRKKDCSNVKPNRATYSQYISDSESSAINVTSSDSDFSDGDGSAKESARGQYSRVRVATIICMQDLCQADSKSFSMQWSLLLPTSDVLQPRMRDATLMTCLLFDPCLKARMASASTLAAMLDGPSSIFLQAAEYKESSKVGSFTALSSSLGQILLEIHKGILYLIQNEAHGKLLALLFKIIRLLILHTPYSRMPPNLLPTVITSLRTRIEEGFRSKSDRNNLLDPAVGCLTLALSSSPSSAQVKKLLHDEVSSGYLEKEKKSGVLSLLFEYASQGSCPSICLEALQT
;
A
#
# COMPACT_ATOMS: atom_id res chain seq x y z
N MET A 1 56.23 48.94 9.28
CA MET A 1 54.90 49.59 9.30
C MET A 1 54.02 48.82 8.33
N ALA A 2 53.22 47.88 8.83
CA ALA A 2 52.25 47.14 8.04
C ALA A 2 50.88 47.69 8.38
N GLY A 3 50.23 48.31 7.41
CA GLY A 3 48.89 48.88 7.54
C GLY A 3 47.85 47.74 7.58
N THR A 4 47.18 47.64 8.71
CA THR A 4 45.98 46.81 8.86
C THR A 4 44.83 47.46 8.07
N GLY A 5 44.53 46.90 6.90
CA GLY A 5 43.36 47.29 6.14
C GLY A 5 42.10 46.97 6.93
N PHE A 6 41.37 47.98 7.39
CA PHE A 6 40.00 47.88 7.84
C PHE A 6 39.15 47.37 6.68
N GLY A 7 38.65 46.13 6.79
CA GLY A 7 37.65 45.60 5.87
C GLY A 7 36.40 46.49 5.92
N GLY A 8 36.21 47.27 4.87
CA GLY A 8 35.04 48.13 4.73
C GLY A 8 33.77 47.25 4.76
N ALA A 9 32.90 47.49 5.72
CA ALA A 9 31.59 46.87 5.76
C ALA A 9 30.86 47.20 4.45
N ILE A 10 30.64 46.20 3.61
CA ILE A 10 29.87 46.33 2.37
C ILE A 10 28.47 46.82 2.78
N ALA A 11 28.05 47.97 2.26
CA ALA A 11 26.73 48.50 2.57
C ALA A 11 25.64 47.47 2.15
N PRO A 12 24.65 47.23 3.00
CA PRO A 12 23.60 46.22 2.73
C PRO A 12 22.86 46.60 1.43
N THR A 13 22.52 45.59 0.63
CA THR A 13 21.77 45.77 -0.62
C THR A 13 20.40 46.41 -0.34
N PRO A 14 19.76 47.06 -1.33
CA PRO A 14 18.43 47.63 -1.15
C PRO A 14 17.39 46.59 -0.68
N LEU A 15 17.52 45.37 -1.14
CA LEU A 15 16.63 44.25 -0.75
C LEU A 15 16.77 43.87 0.73
N VAL A 16 18.02 43.77 1.22
CA VAL A 16 18.32 43.48 2.63
C VAL A 16 17.82 44.63 3.53
N ARG A 17 17.96 45.89 3.07
CA ARG A 17 17.38 47.02 3.81
C ARG A 17 15.88 46.96 3.88
N SER A 18 15.19 46.60 2.80
CA SER A 18 13.73 46.43 2.78
C SER A 18 13.26 45.41 3.78
N TRP A 19 13.91 44.22 3.82
CA TRP A 19 13.61 43.18 4.81
C TRP A 19 13.75 43.68 6.25
N ARG A 20 14.93 44.21 6.57
CA ARG A 20 15.23 44.72 7.92
C ARG A 20 14.28 45.84 8.34
N THR A 21 13.97 46.77 7.43
CA THR A 21 13.01 47.83 7.71
C THR A 21 11.64 47.29 8.01
N ALA A 22 11.13 46.32 7.21
CA ALA A 22 9.82 45.73 7.43
C ALA A 22 9.73 45.03 8.79
N PHE A 23 10.69 44.19 9.14
CA PHE A 23 10.67 43.45 10.40
C PHE A 23 10.97 44.30 11.63
N LEU A 24 11.86 45.28 11.54
CA LEU A 24 12.12 46.23 12.63
C LEU A 24 10.90 47.11 12.89
N THR A 25 10.30 47.70 11.84
CA THR A 25 9.07 48.49 11.99
C THR A 25 7.94 47.66 12.58
N LEU A 26 7.79 46.41 12.14
CA LEU A 26 6.78 45.50 12.69
C LEU A 26 7.01 45.24 14.20
N ARG A 27 8.25 45.01 14.62
CA ARG A 27 8.61 44.84 16.03
C ARG A 27 8.34 46.08 16.86
N ASP A 28 8.74 47.24 16.36
CA ASP A 28 8.58 48.51 17.06
C ASP A 28 7.09 48.87 17.22
N GLU A 29 6.27 48.73 16.18
CA GLU A 29 4.83 49.02 16.22
C GLU A 29 4.06 48.01 17.12
N THR A 30 4.48 46.76 17.18
CA THR A 30 3.84 45.77 18.04
C THR A 30 4.23 45.92 19.52
N LEU A 31 5.37 46.53 19.84
CA LEU A 31 5.79 46.81 21.21
C LEU A 31 5.14 48.09 21.79
N THR A 32 4.54 48.95 20.95
CA THR A 32 3.83 50.14 21.44
C THR A 32 2.52 49.75 22.09
N ASN A 33 2.23 50.28 23.26
CA ASN A 33 1.05 49.92 24.03
C ASN A 33 0.12 51.14 24.24
N PRO A 34 -1.09 51.25 23.69
CA PRO A 34 -1.72 50.36 22.70
C PRO A 34 -1.13 50.49 21.30
N PRO A 35 -1.12 49.46 20.46
CA PRO A 35 -0.64 49.54 19.10
C PRO A 35 -1.49 50.53 18.30
N ARG A 36 -0.83 51.40 17.52
CA ARG A 36 -1.48 52.43 16.71
C ARG A 36 -2.39 51.87 15.61
N ASN A 37 -2.00 50.71 15.07
CA ASN A 37 -2.73 50.00 14.05
C ASN A 37 -3.07 48.59 14.53
N SER A 38 -4.11 47.97 13.97
CA SER A 38 -4.37 46.56 14.26
C SER A 38 -3.22 45.68 13.78
N THR A 39 -2.87 44.64 14.50
CA THR A 39 -1.81 43.68 14.12
C THR A 39 -2.06 43.10 12.73
N ALA A 40 -3.29 42.88 12.36
CA ALA A 40 -3.69 42.41 11.04
C ALA A 40 -3.30 43.39 9.92
N GLN A 41 -3.55 44.70 10.12
CA GLN A 41 -3.18 45.74 9.17
C GLN A 41 -1.66 45.89 9.05
N LEU A 42 -0.93 45.82 10.16
CA LEU A 42 0.53 45.87 10.17
C LEU A 42 1.13 44.71 9.39
N LEU A 43 0.67 43.49 9.64
CA LEU A 43 1.10 42.29 8.90
C LEU A 43 0.81 42.42 7.41
N HIS A 44 -0.39 42.88 7.04
CA HIS A 44 -0.73 43.07 5.63
C HIS A 44 0.17 44.12 4.97
N ASN A 45 0.32 45.29 5.59
CA ASN A 45 1.04 46.43 4.98
C ASN A 45 2.56 46.21 4.93
N LEU A 46 3.17 45.65 5.96
CA LEU A 46 4.61 45.52 6.07
C LEU A 46 5.15 44.21 5.52
N ILE A 47 4.39 43.12 5.61
CA ILE A 47 4.87 41.78 5.25
C ILE A 47 4.20 41.28 3.97
N PHE A 48 2.86 41.13 4.00
CA PHE A 48 2.18 40.38 2.92
C PHE A 48 2.12 41.16 1.60
N SER A 49 1.92 42.49 1.65
CA SER A 49 1.96 43.34 0.45
C SER A 49 3.34 43.38 -0.21
N HIS A 50 4.39 43.09 0.55
CA HIS A 50 5.77 43.09 0.10
C HIS A 50 6.40 41.69 0.04
N SER A 51 5.60 40.62 0.11
CA SER A 51 6.08 39.24 0.17
C SER A 51 7.07 38.86 -0.93
N HIS A 52 6.85 39.31 -2.18
CA HIS A 52 7.77 39.06 -3.29
C HIS A 52 9.14 39.71 -3.07
N THR A 53 9.18 40.96 -2.55
CA THR A 53 10.44 41.67 -2.24
C THR A 53 11.17 40.96 -1.08
N LEU A 54 10.43 40.53 -0.06
CA LEU A 54 10.97 39.76 1.08
C LEU A 54 11.53 38.41 0.63
N LEU A 55 10.83 37.67 -0.22
CA LEU A 55 11.35 36.43 -0.78
C LEU A 55 12.64 36.63 -1.57
N SER A 56 12.73 37.70 -2.37
CA SER A 56 13.95 38.05 -3.12
C SER A 56 15.12 38.46 -2.21
N ALA A 57 14.85 39.04 -1.04
CA ALA A 57 15.84 39.44 -0.05
C ALA A 57 16.36 38.28 0.81
N ALA A 58 15.52 37.28 1.08
CA ALA A 58 15.81 36.19 2.02
C ALA A 58 17.14 35.44 1.75
N PRO A 59 17.53 35.12 0.49
CA PRO A 59 18.82 34.46 0.21
C PRO A 59 20.07 35.34 0.50
N GLU A 60 19.92 36.64 0.56
CA GLU A 60 21.03 37.58 0.81
C GLU A 60 21.29 37.83 2.31
N LEU A 61 20.36 37.35 3.17
CA LEU A 61 20.43 37.50 4.62
C LEU A 61 21.16 36.33 5.29
N SER A 62 21.62 36.54 6.51
CA SER A 62 22.15 35.46 7.31
C SER A 62 21.01 34.49 7.70
N SER A 63 21.27 33.17 7.66
CA SER A 63 20.30 32.15 8.02
C SER A 63 19.69 32.34 9.41
N HIS A 64 20.49 32.83 10.36
CA HIS A 64 20.05 33.12 11.73
C HIS A 64 19.06 34.30 11.80
N GLU A 65 19.31 35.36 11.00
CA GLU A 65 18.42 36.51 10.93
C GLU A 65 17.04 36.11 10.35
N VAL A 66 17.06 35.41 9.23
CA VAL A 66 15.82 34.89 8.59
C VAL A 66 15.05 34.01 9.55
N LEU A 67 15.70 33.07 10.24
CA LEU A 67 15.05 32.19 11.19
C LEU A 67 14.43 32.95 12.37
N SER A 68 15.16 33.91 12.95
CA SER A 68 14.67 34.74 14.06
C SER A 68 13.43 35.53 13.66
N ASP A 69 13.42 36.08 12.44
CA ASP A 69 12.30 36.87 11.93
C ASP A 69 11.08 35.96 11.59
N ILE A 70 11.32 34.76 11.06
CA ILE A 70 10.25 33.78 10.86
C ILE A 70 9.60 33.34 12.20
N VAL A 71 10.41 33.03 13.22
CA VAL A 71 9.90 32.67 14.55
C VAL A 71 9.04 33.80 15.11
N PHE A 72 9.54 35.02 15.08
CA PHE A 72 8.81 36.21 15.52
C PHE A 72 7.49 36.39 14.74
N LEU A 73 7.55 36.30 13.40
CA LEU A 73 6.35 36.40 12.56
C LEU A 73 5.29 35.37 12.95
N MET A 74 5.71 34.11 13.12
CA MET A 74 4.78 33.03 13.45
C MET A 74 4.18 33.19 14.86
N GLU A 75 4.95 33.65 15.84
CA GLU A 75 4.46 33.95 17.19
C GLU A 75 3.47 35.12 17.17
N LEU A 76 3.76 36.17 16.42
CA LEU A 76 2.87 37.31 16.26
C LEU A 76 1.56 36.92 15.56
N VAL A 77 1.64 36.19 14.47
CA VAL A 77 0.48 35.69 13.73
C VAL A 77 -0.39 34.80 14.60
N ALA A 78 0.22 33.87 15.37
CA ALA A 78 -0.52 32.99 16.28
C ALA A 78 -1.19 33.72 17.46
N SER A 79 -0.69 34.90 17.83
CA SER A 79 -1.26 35.74 18.90
C SER A 79 -2.29 36.77 18.42
N THR A 80 -2.43 36.94 17.09
CA THR A 80 -3.35 37.93 16.51
C THR A 80 -4.79 37.56 16.82
N SER A 81 -5.52 38.49 17.45
CA SER A 81 -6.95 38.39 17.68
C SER A 81 -7.66 39.33 16.71
N SER A 82 -8.20 38.81 15.64
CA SER A 82 -9.06 39.49 14.68
C SER A 82 -10.25 38.63 14.33
N ASP A 83 -11.16 39.14 13.52
CA ASP A 83 -12.30 38.38 13.04
C ASP A 83 -11.85 37.09 12.35
N GLU A 84 -12.71 36.08 12.33
CA GLU A 84 -12.36 34.72 11.94
C GLU A 84 -11.89 34.62 10.48
N GLU A 85 -12.51 35.38 9.57
CA GLU A 85 -12.12 35.44 8.15
C GLU A 85 -10.75 36.07 7.96
N ASP A 86 -10.46 37.15 8.67
CA ASP A 86 -9.15 37.82 8.64
C ASP A 86 -8.05 36.90 9.18
N CYS A 87 -8.33 36.16 10.26
CA CYS A 87 -7.39 35.19 10.82
C CYS A 87 -7.03 34.09 9.81
N VAL A 88 -8.02 33.50 9.11
CA VAL A 88 -7.79 32.48 8.09
C VAL A 88 -6.89 33.01 6.97
N HIS A 89 -7.16 34.23 6.51
CA HIS A 89 -6.37 34.87 5.45
C HIS A 89 -4.92 35.12 5.88
N ILE A 90 -4.72 35.71 7.07
CA ILE A 90 -3.40 35.99 7.65
C ILE A 90 -2.60 34.67 7.82
N TYR A 91 -3.22 33.62 8.36
CA TYR A 91 -2.57 32.34 8.60
C TYR A 91 -2.17 31.65 7.31
N THR A 92 -3.02 31.72 6.27
CA THR A 92 -2.72 31.20 4.95
C THR A 92 -1.52 31.93 4.32
N GLN A 93 -1.53 33.26 4.38
CA GLN A 93 -0.43 34.07 3.80
C GLN A 93 0.89 33.88 4.55
N ALA A 94 0.86 33.82 5.87
CA ALA A 94 2.05 33.56 6.67
C ALA A 94 2.63 32.17 6.39
N SER A 95 1.78 31.14 6.32
CA SER A 95 2.21 29.77 6.01
C SER A 95 2.83 29.65 4.62
N ARG A 96 2.24 30.28 3.61
CA ARG A 96 2.79 30.34 2.25
C ARG A 96 4.12 31.06 2.21
N LEU A 97 4.23 32.21 2.89
CA LEU A 97 5.50 32.96 2.95
C LEU A 97 6.61 32.12 3.59
N VAL A 98 6.32 31.46 4.73
CA VAL A 98 7.28 30.57 5.39
C VAL A 98 7.65 29.39 4.47
N HIS A 99 6.69 28.76 3.82
CA HIS A 99 6.92 27.70 2.85
C HIS A 99 7.87 28.14 1.72
N ASP A 100 7.62 29.31 1.12
CA ASP A 100 8.39 29.82 0.00
C ASP A 100 9.81 30.25 0.42
N ILE A 101 9.97 30.84 1.61
CA ILE A 101 11.28 31.12 2.19
C ILE A 101 12.09 29.84 2.41
N CYS A 102 11.46 28.81 2.98
CA CYS A 102 12.12 27.51 3.22
C CYS A 102 12.59 26.83 1.92
N ARG A 103 11.94 27.09 0.80
CA ARG A 103 12.38 26.59 -0.52
C ARG A 103 13.58 27.33 -1.08
N GLN A 104 13.77 28.59 -0.73
CA GLN A 104 14.83 29.44 -1.28
C GLN A 104 16.06 29.51 -0.37
N VAL A 105 15.88 29.48 0.93
CA VAL A 105 16.94 29.64 1.91
C VAL A 105 17.21 28.36 2.64
N LYS A 106 18.48 27.95 2.68
CA LYS A 106 18.95 26.80 3.48
C LYS A 106 19.37 27.33 4.85
N PHE A 107 18.59 27.07 5.88
CA PHE A 107 18.94 27.44 7.24
C PHE A 107 18.85 26.22 8.17
N ASP A 108 19.68 26.25 9.21
CA ASP A 108 19.69 25.23 10.25
C ASP A 108 18.78 25.68 11.39
N ILE A 109 17.71 24.94 11.64
CA ILE A 109 16.77 25.23 12.72
C ILE A 109 17.18 24.42 13.95
N ASN A 110 17.47 25.10 15.06
CA ASN A 110 17.69 24.45 16.33
C ASN A 110 16.37 23.95 16.97
N GLY A 111 16.47 23.02 17.93
CA GLY A 111 15.29 22.40 18.53
C GLY A 111 14.34 23.37 19.22
N SER A 112 14.86 24.45 19.84
CA SER A 112 14.01 25.44 20.50
C SER A 112 13.20 26.27 19.49
N SER A 113 13.84 26.77 18.43
CA SER A 113 13.16 27.50 17.35
C SER A 113 12.15 26.62 16.63
N PHE A 114 12.47 25.34 16.41
CA PHE A 114 11.52 24.39 15.85
C PHE A 114 10.31 24.17 16.76
N GLY A 115 10.51 24.03 18.07
CA GLY A 115 9.45 23.94 19.05
C GLY A 115 8.55 25.18 19.07
N SER A 116 9.13 26.40 19.02
CA SER A 116 8.36 27.66 18.92
C SER A 116 7.52 27.72 17.65
N VAL A 117 8.09 27.37 16.50
CA VAL A 117 7.36 27.37 15.22
C VAL A 117 6.22 26.36 15.24
N LEU A 118 6.47 25.12 15.69
CA LEU A 118 5.40 24.11 15.84
C LEU A 118 4.33 24.54 16.85
N GLY A 119 4.72 25.16 17.96
CA GLY A 119 3.78 25.70 18.94
C GLY A 119 2.89 26.80 18.36
N SER A 120 3.43 27.66 17.53
CA SER A 120 2.67 28.70 16.82
C SER A 120 1.69 28.08 15.81
N PHE A 121 2.13 27.13 14.99
CA PHE A 121 1.24 26.38 14.10
C PHE A 121 0.15 25.62 14.88
N GLY A 122 0.49 25.03 16.04
CA GLY A 122 -0.47 24.35 16.90
C GLY A 122 -1.58 25.29 17.36
N LYS A 123 -1.25 26.48 17.86
CA LYS A 123 -2.24 27.50 18.25
C LYS A 123 -3.14 27.94 17.10
N MET A 124 -2.56 28.07 15.88
CA MET A 124 -3.31 28.41 14.68
C MET A 124 -4.30 27.29 14.32
N LEU A 125 -3.85 26.04 14.34
CA LEU A 125 -4.67 24.86 14.01
C LEU A 125 -5.77 24.62 15.05
N ASP A 126 -5.50 24.86 16.33
CA ASP A 126 -6.49 24.72 17.40
C ASP A 126 -7.68 25.67 17.23
N ARG A 127 -7.43 26.88 16.70
CA ARG A 127 -8.54 27.81 16.37
C ARG A 127 -9.44 27.29 15.25
N PHE A 128 -8.88 26.57 14.27
CA PHE A 128 -9.62 26.06 13.11
C PHE A 128 -10.27 24.71 13.34
N LEU A 129 -9.58 23.84 14.07
CA LEU A 129 -9.98 22.45 14.29
C LEU A 129 -10.59 22.24 15.67
N GLY A 130 -10.41 23.19 16.61
CA GLY A 130 -10.94 23.15 17.96
C GLY A 130 -12.47 23.05 17.96
N LYS A 131 -13.01 22.28 18.88
CA LYS A 131 -14.46 22.24 19.15
C LYS A 131 -14.80 23.55 19.86
N ASP A 132 -15.55 24.42 19.20
CA ASP A 132 -16.13 25.56 19.88
C ASP A 132 -17.06 25.07 21.01
N ALA A 133 -16.66 25.38 22.25
CA ALA A 133 -17.47 25.12 23.44
C ALA A 133 -18.79 25.90 23.44
N THR A 134 -18.96 26.83 22.49
CA THR A 134 -20.11 27.79 22.42
C THR A 134 -21.17 27.39 21.40
N GLY A 135 -20.99 26.32 20.63
CA GLY A 135 -22.05 25.80 19.75
C GLY A 135 -22.40 26.67 18.53
N ASP A 136 -21.65 27.74 18.27
CA ASP A 136 -21.83 28.55 17.07
C ASP A 136 -21.29 27.78 15.85
N LYS A 137 -22.20 27.48 14.93
CA LYS A 137 -21.87 26.78 13.68
C LYS A 137 -21.13 27.77 12.79
N LEU A 138 -19.80 27.61 12.66
CA LEU A 138 -19.05 28.23 11.56
C LEU A 138 -19.85 28.06 10.26
N THR A 139 -20.00 29.13 9.51
CA THR A 139 -20.61 29.02 8.17
C THR A 139 -19.76 28.08 7.33
N GLY A 140 -20.39 27.23 6.51
CA GLY A 140 -19.67 26.19 5.76
C GLY A 140 -18.52 26.72 4.86
N ILE A 141 -18.56 28.02 4.50
CA ILE A 141 -17.52 28.70 3.69
C ILE A 141 -16.27 28.98 4.54
N CYS A 142 -16.46 29.50 5.75
CA CYS A 142 -15.34 29.80 6.66
C CYS A 142 -14.58 28.52 7.04
N ARG A 143 -15.30 27.43 7.23
CA ARG A 143 -14.71 26.11 7.54
C ARG A 143 -13.85 25.54 6.40
N ALA A 144 -14.30 25.65 5.14
CA ALA A 144 -13.51 25.21 3.99
C ALA A 144 -12.19 25.98 3.90
N ALA A 145 -12.24 27.29 4.06
CA ALA A 145 -11.06 28.15 4.05
C ALA A 145 -10.10 27.81 5.21
N ALA A 146 -10.63 27.53 6.40
CA ALA A 146 -9.84 27.11 7.56
C ALA A 146 -9.10 25.78 7.31
N ILE A 147 -9.74 24.78 6.69
CA ILE A 147 -9.09 23.52 6.33
C ILE A 147 -7.98 23.74 5.29
N VAL A 148 -8.22 24.56 4.28
CA VAL A 148 -7.18 24.93 3.30
C VAL A 148 -5.98 25.61 3.99
N SER A 149 -6.25 26.54 4.92
CA SER A 149 -5.21 27.18 5.73
C SER A 149 -4.42 26.14 6.56
N ALA A 150 -5.10 25.16 7.15
CA ALA A 150 -4.47 24.10 7.90
C ALA A 150 -3.55 23.23 7.01
N VAL A 151 -3.96 22.91 5.78
CA VAL A 151 -3.12 22.20 4.80
C VAL A 151 -1.87 23.02 4.45
N GLU A 152 -2.00 24.33 4.22
CA GLU A 152 -0.86 25.21 3.96
C GLU A 152 0.12 25.26 5.15
N CYS A 153 -0.40 25.26 6.39
CA CYS A 153 0.42 25.16 7.59
C CYS A 153 1.24 23.86 7.60
N LEU A 154 0.63 22.71 7.28
CA LEU A 154 1.35 21.44 7.22
C LEU A 154 2.38 21.41 6.09
N HIS A 155 2.10 22.01 4.94
CA HIS A 155 3.08 22.13 3.87
C HIS A 155 4.28 22.99 4.27
N ALA A 156 4.07 24.07 4.99
CA ALA A 156 5.16 24.89 5.54
C ALA A 156 6.01 24.08 6.54
N ILE A 157 5.37 23.36 7.47
CA ILE A 157 6.06 22.49 8.42
C ILE A 157 6.85 21.40 7.67
N ARG A 158 6.26 20.79 6.64
CA ARG A 158 6.93 19.76 5.83
C ARG A 158 8.18 20.32 5.15
N CYS A 159 8.13 21.54 4.59
CA CYS A 159 9.32 22.19 4.04
C CYS A 159 10.41 22.38 5.10
N ILE A 160 10.05 22.79 6.31
CA ILE A 160 11.00 22.92 7.43
C ILE A 160 11.64 21.56 7.78
N ILE A 161 10.83 20.49 7.76
CA ILE A 161 11.29 19.13 8.07
C ILE A 161 12.25 18.60 6.99
N THR A 162 12.01 18.92 5.72
CA THR A 162 12.77 18.39 4.59
C THR A 162 14.00 19.23 4.24
N LEU A 163 14.35 20.26 5.05
CA LEU A 163 15.53 21.09 4.82
C LEU A 163 16.79 20.22 4.70
N PRO A 164 17.60 20.41 3.64
CA PRO A 164 18.82 19.65 3.46
C PRO A 164 19.82 19.95 4.58
N ASN A 165 20.57 18.94 5.02
CA ASN A 165 21.58 18.98 6.09
C ASN A 165 21.04 19.18 7.51
N ARG A 166 19.75 19.12 7.76
CA ARG A 166 19.20 19.19 9.10
C ARG A 166 19.60 17.97 9.92
N ARG A 167 20.23 18.20 11.07
CA ARG A 167 20.50 17.17 12.08
C ARG A 167 19.30 17.07 13.02
N TRP A 168 18.55 15.98 12.91
CA TRP A 168 17.40 15.71 13.76
C TRP A 168 17.82 15.24 15.13
N LEU A 169 17.19 15.80 16.16
CA LEU A 169 17.25 15.29 17.53
C LEU A 169 16.00 14.43 17.79
N GLN A 170 16.16 13.36 18.54
CA GLN A 170 15.04 12.48 18.94
C GLN A 170 13.90 13.25 19.63
N SER A 171 14.24 14.28 20.41
CA SER A 171 13.25 15.15 21.05
C SER A 171 12.38 15.91 20.04
N GLU A 172 12.94 16.33 18.92
CA GLU A 172 12.24 17.05 17.86
C GLU A 172 11.24 16.15 17.14
N ASP A 173 11.65 14.92 16.78
CA ASP A 173 10.73 13.93 16.20
C ASP A 173 9.58 13.59 17.16
N THR A 174 9.85 13.51 18.46
CA THR A 174 8.81 13.28 19.47
C THR A 174 7.81 14.43 19.53
N ILE A 175 8.27 15.69 19.48
CA ILE A 175 7.40 16.88 19.47
C ILE A 175 6.57 16.90 18.18
N LEU A 176 7.20 16.63 17.04
CA LEU A 176 6.52 16.55 15.76
C LEU A 176 5.42 15.48 15.74
N VAL A 177 5.72 14.27 16.22
CA VAL A 177 4.73 13.19 16.28
C VAL A 177 3.54 13.58 17.17
N LYS A 178 3.77 14.13 18.37
CA LYS A 178 2.70 14.62 19.25
C LYS A 178 1.82 15.66 18.55
N PHE A 179 2.46 16.61 17.86
CA PHE A 179 1.76 17.63 17.08
C PHE A 179 0.88 17.00 15.98
N LEU A 180 1.43 16.08 15.18
CA LEU A 180 0.70 15.42 14.09
C LEU A 180 -0.47 14.57 14.61
N LEU A 181 -0.27 13.84 15.72
CA LEU A 181 -1.35 13.08 16.36
C LEU A 181 -2.48 14.00 16.84
N HIS A 182 -2.14 15.16 17.39
CA HIS A 182 -3.14 16.15 17.78
C HIS A 182 -3.94 16.66 16.57
N VAL A 183 -3.27 17.01 15.46
CA VAL A 183 -3.93 17.44 14.22
C VAL A 183 -4.87 16.36 13.67
N ILE A 184 -4.42 15.11 13.64
CA ILE A 184 -5.22 13.98 13.14
C ILE A 184 -6.48 13.82 14.00
N VAL A 185 -6.35 13.81 15.33
CA VAL A 185 -7.49 13.65 16.25
C VAL A 185 -8.46 14.81 16.16
N SER A 186 -7.97 16.04 16.11
CA SER A 186 -8.81 17.25 16.02
C SER A 186 -9.57 17.29 14.68
N SER A 187 -8.94 16.87 13.59
CA SER A 187 -9.59 16.83 12.27
C SER A 187 -10.62 15.70 12.12
N GLN A 188 -10.53 14.60 12.89
CA GLN A 188 -11.49 13.50 12.86
C GLN A 188 -12.88 13.87 13.40
N GLY A 189 -12.97 14.83 14.34
CA GLY A 189 -14.23 15.25 14.96
C GLY A 189 -15.17 16.01 14.02
N VAL A 190 -14.69 16.42 12.86
CA VAL A 190 -15.34 17.32 11.94
C VAL A 190 -15.83 16.55 10.71
N SER A 191 -17.14 16.39 10.54
CA SER A 191 -17.92 15.94 9.34
C SER A 191 -17.22 15.21 8.15
N PHE A 192 -15.94 14.87 8.26
CA PHE A 192 -15.17 14.08 7.30
C PHE A 192 -15.85 12.74 6.95
N TRP A 193 -16.74 12.30 7.84
CA TRP A 193 -17.31 10.95 7.81
C TRP A 193 -18.83 10.92 7.53
N MET A 194 -19.49 12.03 7.16
CA MET A 194 -20.92 12.03 6.85
C MET A 194 -21.21 11.30 5.53
N PRO A 195 -22.13 10.32 5.51
CA PRO A 195 -22.50 9.64 4.27
C PRO A 195 -23.26 10.59 3.33
N ARG A 196 -22.96 10.53 2.03
CA ARG A 196 -23.65 11.27 0.95
C ARG A 196 -25.18 11.10 0.93
N SER A 197 -25.72 10.08 1.58
CA SER A 197 -27.16 9.77 1.56
C SER A 197 -28.05 10.81 2.23
N VAL A 198 -27.51 11.66 3.11
CA VAL A 198 -28.28 12.68 3.82
C VAL A 198 -28.53 13.94 2.97
N TYR A 199 -27.80 14.13 1.87
CA TYR A 199 -27.87 15.34 1.05
C TYR A 199 -28.73 15.22 -0.22
N LYS A 200 -29.52 14.13 -0.37
CA LYS A 200 -30.33 13.90 -1.59
C LYS A 200 -31.50 14.87 -1.80
N GLU A 201 -31.79 15.74 -0.85
CA GLU A 201 -33.02 16.55 -0.91
C GLU A 201 -32.85 18.07 -1.19
N ARG A 202 -31.62 18.58 -1.50
CA ARG A 202 -31.48 20.00 -1.90
C ARG A 202 -30.54 20.19 -3.07
N PRO A 203 -31.05 20.37 -4.32
CA PRO A 203 -30.23 20.44 -5.52
C PRO A 203 -29.43 21.74 -5.75
N ALA A 204 -29.57 22.77 -4.90
CA ALA A 204 -28.99 24.10 -5.16
C ALA A 204 -27.66 24.42 -4.44
N VAL A 205 -27.14 23.50 -3.57
CA VAL A 205 -25.93 23.77 -2.76
C VAL A 205 -24.77 22.82 -3.12
N ILE A 206 -24.88 22.09 -4.23
CA ILE A 206 -24.04 20.94 -4.55
C ILE A 206 -22.56 21.31 -4.87
N ASN A 207 -22.28 22.54 -5.30
CA ASN A 207 -20.92 22.90 -5.75
C ASN A 207 -19.95 23.26 -4.61
N MET A 208 -20.43 23.55 -3.41
CA MET A 208 -19.58 23.97 -2.29
C MET A 208 -19.15 22.81 -1.38
N SER A 209 -19.91 21.71 -1.33
CA SER A 209 -19.58 20.56 -0.47
C SER A 209 -18.43 19.70 -1.02
N PHE A 210 -18.21 19.69 -2.34
CA PHE A 210 -17.11 18.94 -2.96
C PHE A 210 -15.72 19.48 -2.59
N SER A 211 -15.58 20.79 -2.46
CA SER A 211 -14.28 21.40 -2.14
C SER A 211 -13.87 21.19 -0.67
N THR A 212 -14.85 21.14 0.24
CA THR A 212 -14.58 20.95 1.68
C THR A 212 -14.17 19.51 2.03
N GLU A 213 -14.82 18.51 1.43
CA GLU A 213 -14.48 17.10 1.65
C GLU A 213 -13.10 16.75 1.10
N SER A 214 -12.76 17.28 -0.08
CA SER A 214 -11.45 17.11 -0.69
C SER A 214 -10.32 17.70 0.14
N SER A 215 -10.52 18.88 0.70
CA SER A 215 -9.51 19.56 1.53
C SER A 215 -9.29 18.86 2.88
N SER A 216 -10.34 18.30 3.49
CA SER A 216 -10.22 17.55 4.75
C SER A 216 -9.46 16.23 4.58
N SER A 217 -9.70 15.50 3.47
CA SER A 217 -8.94 14.28 3.16
C SER A 217 -7.48 14.58 2.86
N GLU A 218 -7.18 15.74 2.28
CA GLU A 218 -5.81 16.18 2.02
C GLU A 218 -5.07 16.51 3.33
N LEU A 219 -5.73 17.21 4.27
CA LEU A 219 -5.17 17.47 5.60
C LEU A 219 -4.77 16.16 6.31
N GLN A 220 -5.66 15.17 6.30
CA GLN A 220 -5.39 13.86 6.88
C GLN A 220 -4.27 13.12 6.12
N ALA A 221 -4.27 13.17 4.78
CA ALA A 221 -3.26 12.53 3.95
C ALA A 221 -1.86 13.08 4.26
N VAL A 222 -1.71 14.40 4.30
CA VAL A 222 -0.42 15.06 4.60
C VAL A 222 0.01 14.75 6.03
N SER A 223 -0.92 14.75 7.00
CA SER A 223 -0.61 14.43 8.40
C SER A 223 -0.10 12.99 8.56
N PHE A 224 -0.74 11.99 7.94
CA PHE A 224 -0.28 10.60 7.98
C PHE A 224 1.01 10.38 7.18
N GLU A 225 1.21 11.10 6.08
CA GLU A 225 2.46 11.04 5.31
C GLU A 225 3.64 11.53 6.15
N MET A 226 3.50 12.69 6.80
CA MET A 226 4.53 13.24 7.70
C MET A 226 4.75 12.35 8.92
N LEU A 227 3.70 11.75 9.49
CA LEU A 227 3.81 10.80 10.59
C LEU A 227 4.60 9.56 10.15
N GLY A 228 4.32 9.00 8.97
CA GLY A 228 5.07 7.90 8.39
C GLY A 228 6.54 8.25 8.16
N GLU A 229 6.84 9.46 7.68
CA GLU A 229 8.22 9.95 7.53
C GLU A 229 8.96 10.03 8.89
N ALA A 230 8.29 10.51 9.94
CA ALA A 230 8.85 10.58 11.30
C ALA A 230 9.10 9.16 11.87
N ILE A 231 8.17 8.23 11.69
CA ILE A 231 8.34 6.83 12.12
C ILE A 231 9.51 6.18 11.36
N SER A 232 9.59 6.35 10.06
CA SER A 232 10.69 5.80 9.25
C SER A 232 12.06 6.32 9.69
N ARG A 233 12.13 7.56 10.18
CA ARG A 233 13.36 8.23 10.60
C ARG A 233 13.81 7.82 12.01
N ALA A 234 12.88 7.77 12.95
CA ALA A 234 13.17 7.66 14.38
C ALA A 234 12.33 6.60 15.12
N GLY A 235 11.58 5.74 14.42
CA GLY A 235 10.62 4.82 15.02
C GLY A 235 11.18 3.94 16.12
N SER A 236 12.35 3.31 15.90
CA SER A 236 12.99 2.43 16.88
C SER A 236 13.34 3.15 18.19
N SER A 237 13.55 4.47 18.16
CA SER A 237 13.96 5.30 19.31
C SER A 237 12.80 5.92 20.08
N PHE A 238 11.56 5.88 19.58
CA PHE A 238 10.41 6.47 20.28
C PHE A 238 10.09 5.75 21.60
N PRO A 239 9.71 6.50 22.66
CA PRO A 239 9.18 5.95 23.89
C PRO A 239 7.89 5.15 23.66
N VAL A 240 7.64 4.17 24.53
CA VAL A 240 6.44 3.30 24.44
C VAL A 240 5.13 4.10 24.49
N ASP A 241 5.09 5.21 25.22
CA ASP A 241 3.90 6.08 25.30
C ASP A 241 3.54 6.71 23.95
N ILE A 242 4.54 7.10 23.17
CA ILE A 242 4.36 7.64 21.83
C ILE A 242 3.82 6.54 20.91
N TRP A 243 4.40 5.34 20.98
CA TRP A 243 3.90 4.18 20.23
C TRP A 243 2.45 3.86 20.57
N ARG A 244 2.10 3.84 21.85
CA ARG A 244 0.72 3.62 22.30
C ARG A 244 -0.23 4.71 21.75
N SER A 245 0.20 5.97 21.75
CA SER A 245 -0.61 7.08 21.21
C SER A 245 -0.78 6.97 19.70
N MET A 246 0.26 6.62 18.95
CA MET A 246 0.18 6.38 17.50
C MET A 246 -0.77 5.22 17.18
N PHE A 247 -0.63 4.11 17.88
CA PHE A 247 -1.48 2.93 17.71
C PHE A 247 -2.95 3.25 18.00
N GLU A 248 -3.23 4.00 19.08
CA GLU A 248 -4.59 4.40 19.45
C GLU A 248 -5.25 5.30 18.39
N VAL A 249 -4.50 6.23 17.79
CA VAL A 249 -5.01 7.09 16.71
C VAL A 249 -5.34 6.25 15.46
N VAL A 250 -4.45 5.33 15.10
CA VAL A 250 -4.68 4.42 13.95
C VAL A 250 -5.88 3.50 14.22
N ARG A 251 -6.00 2.94 15.43
CA ARG A 251 -7.14 2.14 15.84
C ARG A 251 -8.46 2.90 15.72
N LYS A 252 -8.53 4.13 16.27
CA LYS A 252 -9.73 4.98 16.14
C LYS A 252 -10.07 5.28 14.69
N THR A 253 -9.07 5.51 13.85
CA THR A 253 -9.29 5.71 12.41
C THR A 253 -9.89 4.46 11.76
N MET A 254 -9.39 3.27 12.12
CA MET A 254 -9.94 1.99 11.67
C MET A 254 -11.38 1.77 12.14
N ASP A 255 -11.66 2.04 13.43
CA ASP A 255 -13.03 1.91 13.99
C ASP A 255 -14.04 2.79 13.23
N VAL A 256 -13.64 4.00 12.88
CA VAL A 256 -14.48 4.90 12.08
C VAL A 256 -14.66 4.36 10.65
N MET A 257 -13.65 3.75 10.05
CA MET A 257 -13.74 3.13 8.71
C MET A 257 -14.67 1.92 8.69
N VAL A 258 -14.69 1.09 9.74
CA VAL A 258 -15.61 -0.06 9.85
C VAL A 258 -17.07 0.36 9.82
N LEU A 259 -17.41 1.50 10.42
CA LEU A 259 -18.78 2.01 10.43
C LEU A 259 -19.29 2.42 9.04
N LYS A 260 -18.40 2.52 8.05
CA LYS A 260 -18.76 2.84 6.67
C LYS A 260 -19.00 1.57 5.86
N THR A 261 -20.15 1.52 5.22
CA THR A 261 -20.55 0.40 4.37
C THR A 261 -19.88 0.41 2.99
N SER A 262 -19.30 1.53 2.59
CA SER A 262 -18.63 1.69 1.29
C SER A 262 -17.43 2.63 1.35
N VAL A 263 -16.40 2.29 0.60
CA VAL A 263 -15.19 3.10 0.44
C VAL A 263 -15.39 4.06 -0.74
N VAL A 264 -15.04 5.32 -0.55
CA VAL A 264 -15.15 6.34 -1.61
C VAL A 264 -13.95 6.21 -2.57
N GLU A 265 -14.25 6.03 -3.85
CA GLU A 265 -13.24 5.87 -4.92
C GLU A 265 -13.01 7.21 -5.63
N ASP A 266 -12.19 8.09 -5.04
CA ASP A 266 -11.70 9.32 -5.66
C ASP A 266 -10.20 9.55 -5.38
N ASN A 267 -9.60 10.52 -6.07
CA ASN A 267 -8.17 10.78 -5.96
C ASN A 267 -7.74 11.31 -4.59
N ALA A 268 -8.55 12.15 -3.95
CA ALA A 268 -8.23 12.73 -2.64
C ALA A 268 -8.27 11.65 -1.55
N MET A 269 -9.31 10.82 -1.58
CA MET A 269 -9.42 9.69 -0.66
C MET A 269 -8.36 8.63 -0.92
N SER A 270 -7.95 8.40 -2.18
CA SER A 270 -6.88 7.47 -2.51
C SER A 270 -5.55 7.89 -1.87
N ARG A 271 -5.21 9.19 -1.90
CA ARG A 271 -4.00 9.72 -1.25
C ARG A 271 -4.07 9.53 0.26
N PHE A 272 -5.22 9.81 0.86
CA PHE A 272 -5.43 9.58 2.29
C PHE A 272 -5.26 8.09 2.65
N TYR A 273 -5.92 7.18 1.92
CA TYR A 273 -5.81 5.74 2.19
C TYR A 273 -4.38 5.23 2.00
N GLU A 274 -3.68 5.67 0.96
CA GLU A 274 -2.28 5.30 0.73
C GLU A 274 -1.39 5.76 1.88
N SER A 275 -1.49 7.03 2.31
CA SER A 275 -0.72 7.60 3.40
C SER A 275 -1.01 6.92 4.75
N PHE A 276 -2.29 6.66 5.01
CA PHE A 276 -2.75 5.95 6.20
C PHE A 276 -2.23 4.50 6.26
N LEU A 277 -2.37 3.75 5.16
CA LEU A 277 -1.92 2.35 5.07
C LEU A 277 -0.40 2.24 5.17
N ARG A 278 0.34 3.20 4.57
CA ARG A 278 1.80 3.26 4.72
C ARG A 278 2.20 3.51 6.18
N CYS A 279 1.52 4.41 6.86
CA CYS A 279 1.75 4.65 8.28
C CYS A 279 1.42 3.40 9.13
N LEU A 280 0.30 2.72 8.84
CA LEU A 280 -0.09 1.46 9.47
C LEU A 280 0.98 0.37 9.26
N HIS A 281 1.48 0.19 8.04
CA HIS A 281 2.57 -0.73 7.74
C HIS A 281 3.79 -0.49 8.66
N LEU A 282 4.24 0.76 8.77
CA LEU A 282 5.37 1.11 9.64
C LEU A 282 5.11 0.85 11.12
N ILE A 283 3.87 1.06 11.58
CA ILE A 283 3.48 0.77 12.96
C ILE A 283 3.45 -0.74 13.23
N LEU A 284 2.98 -1.54 12.26
CA LEU A 284 2.89 -2.99 12.41
C LEU A 284 4.26 -3.68 12.33
N THR A 285 5.18 -3.18 11.53
CA THR A 285 6.54 -3.76 11.37
C THR A 285 7.44 -3.51 12.57
N ASP A 286 7.25 -2.42 13.32
CA ASP A 286 8.00 -2.09 14.54
C ASP A 286 7.13 -2.21 15.80
N ALA A 287 6.18 -3.15 15.80
CA ALA A 287 5.13 -3.28 16.80
C ALA A 287 5.66 -3.45 18.22
N LYS A 288 5.71 -2.35 18.98
CA LYS A 288 5.93 -2.33 20.42
C LYS A 288 4.62 -2.46 21.22
N CYS A 289 3.49 -2.56 20.52
CA CYS A 289 2.15 -2.69 21.09
C CYS A 289 1.54 -4.03 20.68
N SER A 290 0.75 -4.63 21.57
CA SER A 290 -0.04 -5.82 21.24
C SER A 290 -1.16 -5.46 20.25
N VAL A 291 -1.21 -6.20 19.14
CA VAL A 291 -2.20 -6.01 18.07
C VAL A 291 -3.37 -7.02 18.22
N SER A 292 -3.20 -8.07 19.04
CA SER A 292 -4.05 -9.26 19.09
C SER A 292 -5.56 -8.98 19.23
N GLU A 293 -5.93 -8.02 20.09
CA GLU A 293 -7.34 -7.67 20.33
C GLU A 293 -8.00 -6.94 19.14
N HIS A 294 -7.21 -6.38 18.22
CA HIS A 294 -7.69 -5.53 17.13
C HIS A 294 -7.56 -6.15 15.75
N VAL A 295 -6.95 -7.34 15.63
CA VAL A 295 -6.71 -8.03 14.34
C VAL A 295 -8.00 -8.19 13.55
N SER A 296 -9.12 -8.57 14.18
CA SER A 296 -10.39 -8.76 13.49
C SER A 296 -10.93 -7.48 12.86
N VAL A 297 -10.84 -6.35 13.57
CA VAL A 297 -11.27 -5.03 13.08
C VAL A 297 -10.36 -4.58 11.93
N PHE A 298 -9.03 -4.74 12.10
CA PHE A 298 -8.07 -4.36 11.08
C PHE A 298 -8.25 -5.20 9.80
N VAL A 299 -8.44 -6.49 9.92
CA VAL A 299 -8.73 -7.36 8.77
C VAL A 299 -10.04 -6.97 8.08
N ALA A 300 -11.09 -6.65 8.84
CA ALA A 300 -12.36 -6.21 8.27
C ALA A 300 -12.21 -4.92 7.44
N VAL A 301 -11.49 -3.92 7.96
CA VAL A 301 -11.21 -2.67 7.22
C VAL A 301 -10.33 -2.93 6.00
N LEU A 302 -9.21 -3.64 6.18
CA LEU A 302 -8.28 -3.91 5.08
C LEU A 302 -8.97 -4.66 3.94
N ARG A 303 -9.88 -5.60 4.27
CA ARG A 303 -10.66 -6.33 3.26
C ARG A 303 -11.48 -5.41 2.35
N MET A 304 -11.97 -4.27 2.85
CA MET A 304 -12.73 -3.31 2.04
C MET A 304 -11.90 -2.71 0.90
N PHE A 305 -10.58 -2.66 1.05
CA PHE A 305 -9.67 -2.08 0.06
C PHE A 305 -9.09 -3.09 -0.94
N LEU A 306 -9.30 -4.39 -0.77
CA LEU A 306 -8.76 -5.42 -1.70
C LEU A 306 -9.22 -5.21 -3.15
N ASN A 307 -10.46 -4.74 -3.34
CA ASN A 307 -11.03 -4.46 -4.66
C ASN A 307 -11.10 -2.96 -4.98
N TYR A 308 -10.37 -2.12 -4.26
CA TYR A 308 -10.43 -0.67 -4.43
C TYR A 308 -10.12 -0.23 -5.86
N GLY A 309 -11.00 0.57 -6.46
CA GLY A 309 -10.89 1.05 -7.84
C GLY A 309 -11.17 -0.01 -8.92
N LEU A 310 -11.69 -1.18 -8.55
CA LEU A 310 -12.07 -2.24 -9.50
C LEU A 310 -13.60 -2.34 -9.71
N SER A 311 -14.40 -1.66 -8.89
CA SER A 311 -15.88 -1.80 -8.83
C SER A 311 -16.61 -1.30 -10.08
N GLY A 312 -15.99 -0.47 -10.92
CA GLY A 312 -16.60 0.08 -12.15
C GLY A 312 -16.40 -0.77 -13.41
N ARG A 313 -15.74 -1.92 -13.32
CA ARG A 313 -15.50 -2.78 -14.50
C ARG A 313 -16.63 -3.76 -14.66
N THR A 314 -17.60 -3.45 -15.54
CA THR A 314 -18.44 -4.49 -16.14
C THR A 314 -17.52 -5.52 -16.80
N PRO A 315 -17.75 -6.82 -16.60
CA PRO A 315 -16.98 -7.84 -17.29
C PRO A 315 -17.21 -7.66 -18.80
N SER A 316 -16.20 -7.11 -19.49
CA SER A 316 -16.20 -7.07 -20.93
C SER A 316 -16.24 -8.51 -21.40
N THR A 317 -17.33 -8.87 -22.05
CA THR A 317 -17.54 -10.17 -22.69
C THR A 317 -16.47 -10.35 -23.76
N LEU A 318 -15.40 -11.03 -23.44
CA LEU A 318 -14.30 -11.29 -24.35
C LEU A 318 -14.41 -12.73 -24.83
N LEU A 319 -14.73 -12.82 -26.10
CA LEU A 319 -14.73 -14.02 -26.91
C LEU A 319 -13.51 -14.90 -26.62
N VAL A 320 -13.79 -16.08 -26.10
CA VAL A 320 -12.80 -17.13 -25.90
C VAL A 320 -12.64 -17.84 -27.25
N GLY A 321 -11.47 -17.63 -27.87
CA GLY A 321 -10.98 -18.53 -28.89
C GLY A 321 -10.82 -19.95 -28.32
N GLN A 322 -11.50 -20.90 -28.91
CA GLN A 322 -11.46 -22.30 -28.56
C GLN A 322 -10.04 -22.85 -28.69
N THR A 323 -9.43 -23.25 -27.58
CA THR A 323 -8.43 -24.31 -27.58
C THR A 323 -8.97 -25.44 -26.72
N LYS A 324 -9.36 -26.50 -27.41
CA LYS A 324 -9.68 -27.79 -26.82
C LYS A 324 -8.41 -28.33 -26.16
N ASN A 325 -8.36 -28.34 -24.85
CA ASN A 325 -7.49 -29.24 -24.11
C ASN A 325 -8.34 -29.92 -23.05
N ASN A 326 -8.46 -31.20 -23.22
CA ASN A 326 -9.17 -32.14 -22.37
C ASN A 326 -8.61 -32.13 -20.94
N LEU A 327 -9.32 -31.51 -20.03
CA LEU A 327 -9.29 -31.85 -18.62
C LEU A 327 -10.66 -32.44 -18.29
N ASN A 328 -10.77 -33.76 -18.47
CA ASN A 328 -11.93 -34.53 -18.02
C ASN A 328 -11.95 -34.53 -16.49
N TYR A 329 -12.58 -33.54 -15.88
CA TYR A 329 -13.09 -33.66 -14.54
C TYR A 329 -14.47 -34.32 -14.62
N ILE A 330 -14.55 -35.50 -14.07
CA ILE A 330 -15.78 -36.28 -13.89
C ILE A 330 -16.66 -35.49 -12.91
N SER A 331 -17.65 -34.78 -13.43
CA SER A 331 -18.79 -34.32 -12.66
C SER A 331 -19.87 -35.38 -12.69
N PRO A 332 -20.50 -35.75 -11.58
CA PRO A 332 -21.64 -36.67 -11.60
C PRO A 332 -22.79 -36.01 -12.37
N LYS A 333 -23.28 -36.70 -13.38
CA LYS A 333 -24.46 -36.35 -14.14
C LYS A 333 -25.70 -36.35 -13.24
N VAL A 334 -26.24 -35.17 -12.98
CA VAL A 334 -27.64 -35.03 -12.58
C VAL A 334 -28.40 -34.60 -13.84
N HIS A 335 -29.26 -35.51 -14.31
CA HIS A 335 -30.28 -35.22 -15.32
C HIS A 335 -31.19 -34.10 -14.81
N ARG A 336 -31.24 -32.99 -15.53
CA ARG A 336 -32.41 -32.11 -15.54
C ARG A 336 -32.56 -31.43 -16.89
N ASP A 337 -33.79 -31.47 -17.35
CA ASP A 337 -34.27 -31.12 -18.67
C ASP A 337 -34.01 -29.65 -19.07
N GLN A 338 -33.85 -29.54 -20.36
CA GLN A 338 -33.92 -28.38 -21.25
C GLN A 338 -34.59 -27.12 -20.68
N LEU A 339 -33.87 -25.97 -20.68
CA LEU A 339 -34.32 -24.71 -21.22
C LEU A 339 -33.17 -23.68 -21.17
N ASN A 340 -32.92 -23.07 -22.32
CA ASN A 340 -32.13 -21.87 -22.59
C ASN A 340 -30.59 -21.92 -22.44
N LYS A 341 -29.95 -22.09 -23.61
CA LYS A 341 -28.55 -21.74 -23.86
C LYS A 341 -28.32 -20.25 -23.58
N SER A 342 -27.64 -19.95 -22.49
CA SER A 342 -26.83 -18.75 -22.35
C SER A 342 -25.36 -19.18 -22.31
N ASP A 343 -24.63 -18.82 -23.34
CA ASP A 343 -23.18 -19.02 -23.45
C ASP A 343 -22.46 -18.29 -22.30
N HIS A 344 -22.11 -19.01 -21.25
CA HIS A 344 -21.22 -18.48 -20.22
C HIS A 344 -19.77 -18.72 -20.65
N SER A 345 -19.20 -17.75 -21.38
CA SER A 345 -17.77 -17.73 -21.66
C SER A 345 -16.99 -17.44 -20.37
N VAL A 346 -16.08 -18.34 -20.00
CA VAL A 346 -15.17 -18.17 -18.86
C VAL A 346 -14.34 -16.91 -19.05
N TYR A 347 -14.50 -15.92 -18.17
CA TYR A 347 -13.71 -14.68 -18.19
C TYR A 347 -12.23 -15.00 -17.96
N ARG A 348 -11.38 -14.64 -18.94
CA ARG A 348 -9.92 -14.68 -18.81
C ARG A 348 -9.37 -13.28 -18.64
N PRO A 349 -8.72 -12.96 -17.49
CA PRO A 349 -8.13 -11.64 -17.24
C PRO A 349 -7.15 -11.22 -18.33
N PRO A 350 -7.03 -9.91 -18.64
CA PRO A 350 -6.18 -9.40 -19.72
C PRO A 350 -4.71 -9.83 -19.65
N HIS A 351 -4.16 -9.96 -18.42
CA HIS A 351 -2.77 -10.37 -18.19
C HIS A 351 -2.50 -11.88 -18.43
N LEU A 352 -3.55 -12.69 -18.48
CA LEU A 352 -3.45 -14.14 -18.78
C LEU A 352 -3.74 -14.47 -20.27
N ARG A 353 -3.98 -13.44 -21.12
CA ARG A 353 -4.17 -13.64 -22.55
C ARG A 353 -2.82 -13.82 -23.23
N LYS A 354 -2.67 -14.91 -23.99
CA LYS A 354 -1.53 -15.05 -24.91
C LYS A 354 -1.69 -13.97 -25.97
N LYS A 355 -0.71 -13.05 -26.13
CA LYS A 355 -0.64 -12.17 -27.29
C LYS A 355 -0.32 -13.04 -28.49
N ASP A 356 -1.27 -13.19 -29.40
CA ASP A 356 -0.99 -13.73 -30.72
C ASP A 356 -0.07 -12.74 -31.43
N CYS A 357 1.21 -13.11 -31.53
CA CYS A 357 2.21 -12.35 -32.27
C CYS A 357 2.01 -12.59 -33.77
N SER A 358 1.28 -11.71 -34.45
CA SER A 358 1.40 -11.56 -35.90
C SER A 358 2.55 -10.59 -36.19
N ASN A 359 3.59 -11.15 -36.77
CA ASN A 359 4.66 -10.57 -37.59
C ASN A 359 4.86 -9.05 -37.60
N VAL A 360 5.88 -8.54 -36.91
CA VAL A 360 6.70 -7.42 -37.36
C VAL A 360 8.14 -7.70 -36.98
N LYS A 361 9.06 -7.57 -37.95
CA LYS A 361 10.49 -7.87 -37.87
C LYS A 361 11.24 -6.92 -36.94
N PRO A 362 12.36 -7.38 -36.31
CA PRO A 362 13.08 -6.60 -35.32
C PRO A 362 14.15 -5.71 -35.93
N ASN A 363 14.33 -4.50 -35.39
CA ASN A 363 15.55 -3.75 -35.49
C ASN A 363 16.32 -3.81 -34.16
N ARG A 364 17.58 -4.10 -34.34
CA ARG A 364 18.66 -4.45 -33.43
C ARG A 364 19.24 -3.19 -32.78
N ALA A 365 19.32 -3.15 -31.44
CA ALA A 365 20.39 -2.43 -30.75
C ALA A 365 20.64 -3.06 -29.38
N THR A 366 21.87 -3.51 -29.22
CA THR A 366 22.53 -4.05 -28.03
C THR A 366 22.82 -2.96 -27.02
N TYR A 367 22.53 -3.20 -25.72
CA TYR A 367 23.40 -2.74 -24.63
C TYR A 367 23.31 -3.69 -23.44
N SER A 368 24.49 -4.18 -23.06
CA SER A 368 24.75 -5.03 -21.89
C SER A 368 25.13 -4.14 -20.72
N GLN A 369 24.53 -4.36 -19.56
CA GLN A 369 25.15 -3.97 -18.29
C GLN A 369 24.81 -4.96 -17.18
N TYR A 370 25.85 -5.51 -16.60
CA TYR A 370 25.88 -6.37 -15.42
C TYR A 370 25.51 -5.57 -14.17
N ILE A 371 24.65 -6.08 -13.31
CA ILE A 371 24.58 -5.69 -11.91
C ILE A 371 24.39 -6.96 -11.07
N SER A 372 25.32 -7.11 -10.13
CA SER A 372 25.46 -8.20 -9.17
C SER A 372 24.34 -8.22 -8.14
N ASP A 373 23.88 -9.43 -7.83
CA ASP A 373 22.93 -9.76 -6.79
C ASP A 373 23.49 -9.54 -5.39
N SER A 374 22.75 -8.83 -4.55
CA SER A 374 22.82 -8.99 -3.10
C SER A 374 21.40 -9.09 -2.56
N GLU A 375 21.11 -10.24 -1.96
CA GLU A 375 19.83 -10.56 -1.32
C GLU A 375 19.56 -9.62 -0.14
N SER A 376 18.47 -8.86 -0.22
CA SER A 376 17.71 -8.51 0.96
C SER A 376 16.24 -8.41 0.56
N SER A 377 15.42 -9.28 1.14
CA SER A 377 13.98 -9.34 0.90
C SER A 377 13.24 -8.25 1.67
N ALA A 378 13.45 -7.02 1.23
CA ALA A 378 12.55 -5.92 1.54
C ALA A 378 11.96 -5.45 0.20
N ILE A 379 10.65 -5.61 0.02
CA ILE A 379 9.93 -5.01 -1.09
C ILE A 379 9.99 -3.51 -0.85
N ASN A 380 10.99 -2.85 -1.43
CA ASN A 380 11.14 -1.41 -1.37
C ASN A 380 9.98 -0.76 -2.16
N VAL A 381 9.00 -0.23 -1.43
CA VAL A 381 7.84 0.50 -1.96
C VAL A 381 8.25 1.85 -2.60
N THR A 382 9.53 2.22 -2.50
CA THR A 382 10.06 3.51 -2.99
C THR A 382 10.76 3.40 -4.34
N SER A 383 10.40 2.47 -5.20
CA SER A 383 10.95 2.46 -6.56
C SER A 383 10.00 3.17 -7.53
N SER A 384 10.47 4.24 -8.09
CA SER A 384 9.97 5.07 -9.16
C SER A 384 9.26 4.25 -10.25
N ASP A 385 8.01 4.65 -10.52
CA ASP A 385 7.20 4.15 -11.63
C ASP A 385 7.77 4.59 -12.99
N SER A 386 8.87 3.99 -13.44
CA SER A 386 9.40 4.25 -14.79
C SER A 386 9.07 3.18 -15.84
N ASP A 387 8.22 2.19 -15.50
CA ASP A 387 7.82 1.13 -16.44
C ASP A 387 6.54 1.43 -17.25
N PHE A 388 6.03 2.68 -17.21
CA PHE A 388 4.95 3.14 -18.08
C PHE A 388 5.38 4.39 -18.85
N SER A 389 6.31 4.22 -19.75
CA SER A 389 6.63 5.18 -20.80
C SER A 389 5.93 4.75 -22.09
N ASP A 390 4.67 5.11 -22.23
CA ASP A 390 4.06 5.31 -23.53
C ASP A 390 3.07 6.47 -23.46
N GLY A 391 3.28 7.41 -24.37
CA GLY A 391 2.71 8.73 -24.35
C GLY A 391 1.18 8.80 -24.41
N ASP A 392 0.70 9.93 -23.97
CA ASP A 392 -0.69 10.39 -23.89
C ASP A 392 -1.43 9.98 -22.61
N GLY A 393 -0.80 10.39 -21.45
CA GLY A 393 -1.32 10.14 -20.09
C GLY A 393 -2.54 10.98 -19.74
N SER A 394 -3.72 10.46 -20.01
CA SER A 394 -4.94 11.05 -19.49
C SER A 394 -5.00 10.92 -17.97
N ALA A 395 -5.66 11.88 -17.29
CA ALA A 395 -5.87 11.88 -15.81
C ALA A 395 -6.44 10.55 -15.27
N LYS A 396 -7.05 9.72 -16.14
CA LYS A 396 -7.56 8.38 -15.80
C LYS A 396 -6.47 7.34 -15.53
N GLU A 397 -5.28 7.45 -16.14
CA GLU A 397 -4.16 6.55 -15.88
C GLU A 397 -3.49 6.85 -14.54
N SER A 398 -3.37 8.14 -14.18
CA SER A 398 -2.88 8.56 -12.87
C SER A 398 -3.79 8.03 -11.74
N ALA A 399 -5.12 8.12 -11.90
CA ALA A 399 -6.07 7.59 -10.91
C ALA A 399 -5.97 6.05 -10.76
N ARG A 400 -5.79 5.32 -11.86
CA ARG A 400 -5.60 3.85 -11.81
C ARG A 400 -4.32 3.47 -11.08
N GLY A 401 -3.24 4.24 -11.26
CA GLY A 401 -1.99 4.07 -10.51
C GLY A 401 -2.20 4.24 -9.02
N GLN A 402 -2.90 5.29 -8.60
CA GLN A 402 -3.20 5.54 -7.18
C GLN A 402 -4.06 4.43 -6.56
N TYR A 403 -5.11 3.99 -7.23
CA TYR A 403 -5.96 2.89 -6.74
C TYR A 403 -5.17 1.59 -6.56
N SER A 404 -4.25 1.28 -7.47
CA SER A 404 -3.41 0.10 -7.33
C SER A 404 -2.44 0.20 -6.14
N ARG A 405 -1.91 1.39 -5.82
CA ARG A 405 -1.06 1.62 -4.64
C ARG A 405 -1.83 1.35 -3.34
N VAL A 406 -3.09 1.80 -3.24
CA VAL A 406 -3.95 1.51 -2.08
C VAL A 406 -4.11 -0.01 -1.92
N ARG A 407 -4.41 -0.76 -2.99
CA ARG A 407 -4.54 -2.22 -2.91
C ARG A 407 -3.24 -2.90 -2.49
N VAL A 408 -2.10 -2.50 -3.06
CA VAL A 408 -0.77 -3.03 -2.70
C VAL A 408 -0.47 -2.76 -1.22
N ALA A 409 -0.65 -1.52 -0.76
CA ALA A 409 -0.40 -1.15 0.63
C ALA A 409 -1.31 -1.94 1.60
N THR A 410 -2.57 -2.14 1.22
CA THR A 410 -3.53 -2.96 1.98
C THR A 410 -3.04 -4.41 2.16
N ILE A 411 -2.58 -5.03 1.08
CA ILE A 411 -2.11 -6.42 1.09
C ILE A 411 -0.83 -6.54 1.93
N ILE A 412 0.06 -5.55 1.85
CA ILE A 412 1.26 -5.50 2.68
C ILE A 412 0.87 -5.39 4.16
N CYS A 413 -0.06 -4.51 4.54
CA CYS A 413 -0.54 -4.44 5.92
C CYS A 413 -1.17 -5.75 6.42
N MET A 414 -1.83 -6.52 5.55
CA MET A 414 -2.32 -7.86 5.90
C MET A 414 -1.17 -8.83 6.16
N GLN A 415 -0.10 -8.76 5.38
CA GLN A 415 1.12 -9.55 5.62
C GLN A 415 1.75 -9.19 6.97
N ASP A 416 1.85 -7.91 7.29
CA ASP A 416 2.41 -7.44 8.56
C ASP A 416 1.58 -7.90 9.75
N LEU A 417 0.25 -7.83 9.66
CA LEU A 417 -0.67 -8.37 10.68
C LEU A 417 -0.48 -9.88 10.88
N CYS A 418 -0.32 -10.62 9.78
CA CYS A 418 -0.05 -12.05 9.83
C CYS A 418 1.26 -12.36 10.55
N GLN A 419 2.28 -11.53 10.34
CA GLN A 419 3.60 -11.68 10.98
C GLN A 419 3.59 -11.21 12.45
N ALA A 420 2.85 -10.14 12.76
CA ALA A 420 2.76 -9.60 14.11
C ALA A 420 1.98 -10.51 15.07
N ASP A 421 0.87 -11.10 14.63
CA ASP A 421 0.07 -12.08 15.40
C ASP A 421 -0.57 -13.12 14.48
N SER A 422 0.18 -14.13 14.12
CA SER A 422 -0.27 -15.21 13.25
C SER A 422 -1.43 -16.02 13.83
N LYS A 423 -1.54 -16.13 15.16
CA LYS A 423 -2.61 -16.89 15.84
C LYS A 423 -3.95 -16.17 15.67
N SER A 424 -4.06 -14.90 16.06
CA SER A 424 -5.30 -14.12 15.92
C SER A 424 -5.66 -13.91 14.45
N PHE A 425 -4.66 -13.75 13.58
CA PHE A 425 -4.86 -13.61 12.14
C PHE A 425 -5.42 -14.89 11.50
N SER A 426 -4.99 -16.08 11.95
CA SER A 426 -5.50 -17.35 11.42
C SER A 426 -7.00 -17.55 11.63
N MET A 427 -7.58 -16.96 12.66
CA MET A 427 -9.03 -16.97 12.90
C MET A 427 -9.82 -16.21 11.83
N GLN A 428 -9.14 -15.35 11.06
CA GLN A 428 -9.75 -14.56 9.99
C GLN A 428 -9.60 -15.18 8.58
N TRP A 429 -9.00 -16.34 8.46
CA TRP A 429 -8.73 -16.98 7.16
C TRP A 429 -9.97 -17.18 6.29
N SER A 430 -11.10 -17.54 6.90
CA SER A 430 -12.37 -17.69 6.20
C SER A 430 -12.88 -16.41 5.52
N LEU A 431 -12.42 -15.23 5.96
CA LEU A 431 -12.75 -13.94 5.36
C LEU A 431 -11.80 -13.57 4.21
N LEU A 432 -10.56 -14.06 4.26
CA LEU A 432 -9.47 -13.66 3.35
C LEU A 432 -9.19 -14.69 2.26
N LEU A 433 -9.60 -15.95 2.48
CA LEU A 433 -9.34 -17.07 1.58
C LEU A 433 -10.64 -17.57 0.93
N PRO A 434 -10.57 -18.16 -0.27
CA PRO A 434 -11.75 -18.57 -1.00
C PRO A 434 -12.39 -19.81 -0.37
N THR A 435 -13.71 -19.80 -0.24
CA THR A 435 -14.54 -20.94 0.18
C THR A 435 -15.44 -21.47 -0.94
N SER A 436 -15.43 -20.78 -2.08
CA SER A 436 -16.16 -21.12 -3.31
C SER A 436 -15.18 -21.26 -4.47
N ASP A 437 -15.66 -21.70 -5.65
CA ASP A 437 -14.79 -21.90 -6.82
C ASP A 437 -13.99 -20.63 -7.16
N VAL A 438 -12.68 -20.73 -6.95
CA VAL A 438 -11.74 -19.62 -7.09
C VAL A 438 -11.53 -19.18 -8.54
N LEU A 439 -11.78 -20.06 -9.50
CA LEU A 439 -11.64 -19.74 -10.94
C LEU A 439 -12.87 -19.04 -11.50
N GLN A 440 -13.98 -19.06 -10.77
CA GLN A 440 -15.22 -18.34 -11.07
C GLN A 440 -15.67 -17.50 -9.88
N PRO A 441 -14.86 -16.49 -9.47
CA PRO A 441 -15.20 -15.69 -8.30
C PRO A 441 -16.48 -14.90 -8.54
N ARG A 442 -17.31 -14.80 -7.52
CA ARG A 442 -18.43 -13.86 -7.54
C ARG A 442 -17.88 -12.44 -7.64
N MET A 443 -18.55 -11.55 -8.37
CA MET A 443 -18.08 -10.18 -8.68
C MET A 443 -17.65 -9.35 -7.44
N ARG A 444 -17.94 -9.80 -6.22
CA ARG A 444 -17.65 -9.07 -4.98
C ARG A 444 -16.77 -9.83 -3.98
N ASP A 445 -16.25 -10.98 -4.34
CA ASP A 445 -15.41 -11.76 -3.42
C ASP A 445 -14.03 -11.09 -3.28
N ALA A 446 -13.89 -10.28 -2.22
CA ALA A 446 -12.62 -9.65 -1.85
C ALA A 446 -11.77 -10.65 -1.04
N THR A 447 -10.97 -11.47 -1.74
CA THR A 447 -10.03 -12.42 -1.15
C THR A 447 -8.62 -12.23 -1.71
N LEU A 448 -7.62 -12.70 -1.00
CA LEU A 448 -6.23 -12.67 -1.47
C LEU A 448 -6.04 -13.49 -2.76
N MET A 449 -6.76 -14.61 -2.90
CA MET A 449 -6.72 -15.40 -4.13
C MET A 449 -7.34 -14.67 -5.32
N THR A 450 -8.41 -13.91 -5.10
CA THR A 450 -9.01 -13.06 -6.15
C THR A 450 -8.02 -11.98 -6.61
N CYS A 451 -7.32 -11.34 -5.68
CA CYS A 451 -6.26 -10.38 -6.01
C CYS A 451 -5.12 -11.06 -6.77
N LEU A 452 -4.65 -12.22 -6.33
CA LEU A 452 -3.58 -12.96 -6.98
C LEU A 452 -3.92 -13.37 -8.41
N LEU A 453 -5.14 -13.86 -8.64
CA LEU A 453 -5.59 -14.36 -9.94
C LEU A 453 -5.97 -13.24 -10.93
N PHE A 454 -6.65 -12.20 -10.45
CA PHE A 454 -7.40 -11.30 -11.31
C PHE A 454 -7.00 -9.82 -11.22
N ASP A 455 -6.14 -9.40 -10.25
CA ASP A 455 -5.72 -8.00 -10.20
C ASP A 455 -4.91 -7.63 -11.46
N PRO A 456 -5.23 -6.51 -12.12
CA PRO A 456 -4.48 -6.05 -13.28
C PRO A 456 -3.06 -5.57 -12.93
N CYS A 457 -2.81 -5.21 -11.66
CA CYS A 457 -1.52 -4.74 -11.18
C CYS A 457 -0.64 -5.91 -10.73
N LEU A 458 0.51 -6.09 -11.37
CA LEU A 458 1.46 -7.16 -11.03
C LEU A 458 1.97 -7.04 -9.58
N LYS A 459 2.24 -5.81 -9.09
CA LYS A 459 2.68 -5.58 -7.72
C LYS A 459 1.64 -6.08 -6.70
N ALA A 460 0.33 -5.87 -6.95
CA ALA A 460 -0.73 -6.39 -6.10
C ALA A 460 -0.79 -7.93 -6.11
N ARG A 461 -0.63 -8.54 -7.28
CA ARG A 461 -0.55 -10.00 -7.41
C ARG A 461 0.66 -10.59 -6.66
N MET A 462 1.83 -9.94 -6.79
CA MET A 462 3.04 -10.35 -6.06
C MET A 462 2.90 -10.19 -4.55
N ALA A 463 2.33 -9.07 -4.09
CA ALA A 463 2.04 -8.85 -2.67
C ALA A 463 1.06 -9.91 -2.13
N SER A 464 -0.01 -10.24 -2.88
CA SER A 464 -0.95 -11.31 -2.50
C SER A 464 -0.28 -12.68 -2.42
N ALA A 465 0.62 -13.00 -3.36
CA ALA A 465 1.40 -14.24 -3.30
C ALA A 465 2.32 -14.28 -2.08
N SER A 466 3.00 -13.18 -1.77
CA SER A 466 3.86 -13.06 -0.59
C SER A 466 3.06 -13.21 0.72
N THR A 467 1.90 -12.58 0.81
CA THR A 467 1.01 -12.69 1.98
C THR A 467 0.49 -14.12 2.15
N LEU A 468 0.06 -14.78 1.06
CA LEU A 468 -0.36 -16.19 1.10
C LEU A 468 0.79 -17.10 1.55
N ALA A 469 2.02 -16.87 1.06
CA ALA A 469 3.18 -17.61 1.52
C ALA A 469 3.42 -17.40 3.02
N ALA A 470 3.33 -16.17 3.52
CA ALA A 470 3.49 -15.86 4.95
C ALA A 470 2.38 -16.49 5.81
N MET A 471 1.14 -16.57 5.32
CA MET A 471 0.04 -17.26 6.01
C MET A 471 0.26 -18.77 6.13
N LEU A 472 0.82 -19.39 5.10
CA LEU A 472 1.06 -20.84 5.06
C LEU A 472 2.37 -21.23 5.76
N ASP A 473 3.28 -20.27 5.98
CA ASP A 473 4.55 -20.45 6.68
C ASP A 473 4.40 -20.17 8.19
N GLY A 474 5.12 -20.89 9.02
CA GLY A 474 5.16 -20.66 10.46
C GLY A 474 4.04 -21.33 11.28
N PRO A 475 3.70 -20.76 12.47
CA PRO A 475 2.83 -21.44 13.46
C PRO A 475 1.41 -21.71 12.98
N SER A 476 0.90 -20.90 12.06
CA SER A 476 -0.45 -21.06 11.50
C SER A 476 -0.60 -22.33 10.66
N SER A 477 0.48 -22.91 10.17
CA SER A 477 0.47 -24.15 9.38
C SER A 477 -0.10 -25.34 10.16
N ILE A 478 -0.03 -25.32 11.50
CA ILE A 478 -0.59 -26.35 12.37
C ILE A 478 -2.12 -26.46 12.19
N PHE A 479 -2.81 -25.33 11.92
CA PHE A 479 -4.27 -25.38 11.67
C PHE A 479 -4.61 -26.15 10.40
N LEU A 480 -3.72 -26.16 9.40
CA LEU A 480 -3.93 -26.87 8.15
C LEU A 480 -3.96 -28.39 8.35
N GLN A 481 -3.27 -28.91 9.37
CA GLN A 481 -3.29 -30.32 9.71
C GLN A 481 -4.67 -30.82 10.19
N ALA A 482 -5.54 -29.89 10.63
CA ALA A 482 -6.91 -30.21 11.01
C ALA A 482 -7.89 -30.24 9.82
N ALA A 483 -7.43 -29.85 8.63
CA ALA A 483 -8.27 -29.78 7.44
C ALA A 483 -8.78 -31.18 6.99
N GLU A 484 -10.04 -31.25 6.61
CA GLU A 484 -10.68 -32.46 6.11
C GLU A 484 -11.68 -32.10 5.01
N TYR A 485 -11.53 -32.70 3.84
CA TYR A 485 -12.51 -32.53 2.77
C TYR A 485 -13.64 -33.57 2.94
N LYS A 486 -14.85 -33.06 3.08
CA LYS A 486 -16.07 -33.88 3.03
C LYS A 486 -16.87 -33.49 1.80
N GLU A 487 -17.09 -34.47 0.93
CA GLU A 487 -18.04 -34.31 -0.16
C GLU A 487 -19.43 -34.07 0.46
N SER A 488 -19.97 -32.86 0.29
CA SER A 488 -21.15 -32.42 1.01
C SER A 488 -22.38 -33.19 0.54
N SER A 489 -22.64 -34.30 1.21
CA SER A 489 -23.94 -34.94 1.19
C SER A 489 -24.78 -34.39 2.35
N LYS A 490 -25.70 -33.47 2.00
CA LYS A 490 -26.77 -32.96 2.87
C LYS A 490 -26.37 -32.00 4.00
N VAL A 491 -26.67 -30.78 3.74
CA VAL A 491 -26.72 -29.58 4.52
C VAL A 491 -27.23 -29.78 5.94
N GLY A 492 -26.32 -29.80 6.90
CA GLY A 492 -26.60 -29.33 8.25
C GLY A 492 -26.19 -27.86 8.34
N SER A 493 -26.87 -27.04 9.08
CA SER A 493 -26.60 -25.60 9.20
C SER A 493 -25.25 -25.22 9.85
N PHE A 494 -24.43 -26.19 10.22
CA PHE A 494 -23.10 -26.01 10.80
C PHE A 494 -22.06 -26.75 9.97
N THR A 495 -21.18 -25.97 9.29
CA THR A 495 -19.97 -26.55 8.71
C THR A 495 -18.88 -26.60 9.77
N ALA A 496 -18.30 -27.80 9.98
CA ALA A 496 -17.17 -27.93 10.89
C ALA A 496 -15.98 -27.11 10.37
N LEU A 497 -15.19 -26.50 11.26
CA LEU A 497 -14.00 -25.73 10.91
C LEU A 497 -13.04 -26.54 10.03
N SER A 498 -12.86 -27.84 10.32
CA SER A 498 -12.03 -28.73 9.52
C SER A 498 -12.49 -28.84 8.07
N SER A 499 -13.81 -28.89 7.84
CA SER A 499 -14.38 -28.92 6.49
C SER A 499 -14.21 -27.61 5.75
N SER A 500 -14.36 -26.47 6.42
CA SER A 500 -14.09 -25.17 5.84
C SER A 500 -12.61 -25.03 5.45
N LEU A 501 -11.69 -25.48 6.29
CA LEU A 501 -10.26 -25.50 5.99
C LEU A 501 -9.93 -26.44 4.82
N GLY A 502 -10.59 -27.61 4.75
CA GLY A 502 -10.44 -28.53 3.63
C GLY A 502 -10.88 -27.90 2.30
N GLN A 503 -12.00 -27.18 2.30
CA GLN A 503 -12.47 -26.47 1.11
C GLN A 503 -11.52 -25.33 0.72
N ILE A 504 -11.05 -24.53 1.68
CA ILE A 504 -10.07 -23.47 1.46
C ILE A 504 -8.79 -24.04 0.82
N LEU A 505 -8.23 -25.10 1.37
CA LEU A 505 -7.04 -25.75 0.82
C LEU A 505 -7.25 -26.23 -0.62
N LEU A 506 -8.41 -26.85 -0.90
CA LEU A 506 -8.74 -27.29 -2.25
C LEU A 506 -8.78 -26.13 -3.24
N GLU A 507 -9.42 -25.02 -2.87
CA GLU A 507 -9.54 -23.86 -3.74
C GLU A 507 -8.20 -23.13 -3.94
N ILE A 508 -7.35 -23.07 -2.89
CA ILE A 508 -5.99 -22.52 -3.03
C ILE A 508 -5.18 -23.40 -4.01
N HIS A 509 -5.20 -24.73 -3.86
CA HIS A 509 -4.52 -25.63 -4.82
C HIS A 509 -4.97 -25.38 -6.26
N LYS A 510 -6.30 -25.34 -6.51
CA LYS A 510 -6.83 -25.06 -7.84
C LYS A 510 -6.30 -23.74 -8.43
N GLY A 511 -6.36 -22.67 -7.65
CA GLY A 511 -5.90 -21.35 -8.10
C GLY A 511 -4.39 -21.29 -8.35
N ILE A 512 -3.58 -21.87 -7.46
CA ILE A 512 -2.11 -21.88 -7.60
C ILE A 512 -1.69 -22.75 -8.78
N LEU A 513 -2.27 -23.95 -8.94
CA LEU A 513 -1.95 -24.82 -10.08
C LEU A 513 -2.36 -24.18 -11.41
N TYR A 514 -3.52 -23.50 -11.46
CA TYR A 514 -3.91 -22.73 -12.64
C TYR A 514 -2.88 -21.65 -12.99
N LEU A 515 -2.37 -20.91 -11.99
CA LEU A 515 -1.36 -19.88 -12.22
C LEU A 515 -0.01 -20.49 -12.62
N ILE A 516 0.43 -21.58 -12.01
CA ILE A 516 1.69 -22.25 -12.40
C ILE A 516 1.65 -22.62 -13.88
N GLN A 517 0.51 -23.05 -14.41
CA GLN A 517 0.36 -23.40 -15.82
C GLN A 517 0.31 -22.18 -16.76
N ASN A 518 -0.29 -21.08 -16.33
CA ASN A 518 -0.62 -19.96 -17.22
C ASN A 518 0.24 -18.72 -17.04
N GLU A 519 0.96 -18.58 -15.91
CA GLU A 519 1.76 -17.40 -15.61
C GLU A 519 3.07 -17.39 -16.40
N ALA A 520 3.47 -16.19 -16.79
CA ALA A 520 4.67 -15.96 -17.57
C ALA A 520 5.76 -15.19 -16.81
N HIS A 521 5.41 -14.50 -15.73
CA HIS A 521 6.32 -13.62 -15.01
C HIS A 521 7.16 -14.41 -14.00
N GLY A 522 8.48 -14.42 -14.18
CA GLY A 522 9.42 -15.27 -13.42
C GLY A 522 9.39 -15.04 -11.91
N LYS A 523 9.39 -13.78 -11.45
CA LYS A 523 9.34 -13.47 -10.00
C LYS A 523 8.04 -13.94 -9.35
N LEU A 524 6.91 -13.84 -10.05
CA LEU A 524 5.64 -14.35 -9.55
C LEU A 524 5.63 -15.87 -9.53
N LEU A 525 6.16 -16.53 -10.56
CA LEU A 525 6.32 -17.99 -10.58
C LEU A 525 7.17 -18.51 -9.41
N ALA A 526 8.26 -17.83 -9.06
CA ALA A 526 9.07 -18.20 -7.91
C ALA A 526 8.24 -18.18 -6.60
N LEU A 527 7.40 -17.15 -6.41
CA LEU A 527 6.49 -17.10 -5.27
C LEU A 527 5.43 -18.21 -5.31
N LEU A 528 4.91 -18.56 -6.50
CA LEU A 528 3.96 -19.65 -6.66
C LEU A 528 4.58 -21.01 -6.33
N PHE A 529 5.86 -21.25 -6.72
CA PHE A 529 6.58 -22.43 -6.30
C PHE A 529 6.84 -22.48 -4.79
N LYS A 530 7.11 -21.32 -4.15
CA LYS A 530 7.19 -21.26 -2.69
C LYS A 530 5.84 -21.62 -2.05
N ILE A 531 4.72 -21.11 -2.56
CA ILE A 531 3.38 -21.42 -2.04
C ILE A 531 3.04 -22.90 -2.21
N ILE A 532 3.25 -23.47 -3.41
CA ILE A 532 2.92 -24.89 -3.64
C ILE A 532 3.79 -25.81 -2.79
N ARG A 533 5.07 -25.47 -2.55
CA ARG A 533 5.95 -26.19 -1.63
C ARG A 533 5.37 -26.20 -0.21
N LEU A 534 4.92 -25.05 0.31
CA LEU A 534 4.29 -24.95 1.63
C LEU A 534 2.97 -25.74 1.69
N LEU A 535 2.17 -25.69 0.63
CA LEU A 535 0.95 -26.47 0.54
C LEU A 535 1.24 -27.98 0.57
N ILE A 536 2.26 -28.45 -0.15
CA ILE A 536 2.65 -29.88 -0.14
C ILE A 536 3.08 -30.31 1.27
N LEU A 537 3.84 -29.48 1.97
CA LEU A 537 4.33 -29.78 3.32
C LEU A 537 3.21 -29.84 4.38
N HIS A 538 2.22 -28.95 4.27
CA HIS A 538 1.25 -28.74 5.35
C HIS A 538 -0.14 -29.31 5.08
N THR A 539 -0.43 -29.78 3.86
CA THR A 539 -1.74 -30.35 3.52
C THR A 539 -1.83 -31.82 3.96
N PRO A 540 -2.84 -32.20 4.77
CA PRO A 540 -3.08 -33.59 5.14
C PRO A 540 -3.75 -34.35 3.97
N TYR A 541 -2.98 -34.75 2.95
CA TYR A 541 -3.50 -35.37 1.72
C TYR A 541 -4.31 -36.62 1.97
N SER A 542 -4.08 -37.34 3.08
CA SER A 542 -4.88 -38.50 3.48
C SER A 542 -6.36 -38.20 3.79
N ARG A 543 -6.66 -36.91 4.10
CA ARG A 543 -8.02 -36.42 4.40
C ARG A 543 -8.57 -35.51 3.30
N MET A 544 -7.81 -35.31 2.22
CA MET A 544 -8.20 -34.53 1.06
C MET A 544 -8.69 -35.40 -0.08
N PRO A 545 -9.29 -34.86 -1.14
CA PRO A 545 -9.69 -35.64 -2.30
C PRO A 545 -8.50 -36.44 -2.87
N PRO A 546 -8.69 -37.73 -3.19
CA PRO A 546 -7.61 -38.63 -3.58
C PRO A 546 -6.86 -38.19 -4.82
N ASN A 547 -7.48 -37.39 -5.69
CA ASN A 547 -6.89 -36.89 -6.93
C ASN A 547 -6.05 -35.62 -6.72
N LEU A 548 -6.06 -35.01 -5.53
CA LEU A 548 -5.43 -33.71 -5.33
C LEU A 548 -3.90 -33.79 -5.51
N LEU A 549 -3.22 -34.72 -4.82
CA LEU A 549 -1.77 -34.87 -4.93
C LEU A 549 -1.33 -35.34 -6.33
N PRO A 550 -1.98 -36.33 -6.99
CA PRO A 550 -1.73 -36.66 -8.38
C PRO A 550 -1.85 -35.45 -9.33
N THR A 551 -2.85 -34.58 -9.11
CA THR A 551 -3.04 -33.36 -9.91
C THR A 551 -1.86 -32.38 -9.72
N VAL A 552 -1.36 -32.21 -8.48
CA VAL A 552 -0.18 -31.39 -8.20
C VAL A 552 1.03 -31.92 -8.96
N ILE A 553 1.31 -33.23 -8.87
CA ILE A 553 2.44 -33.88 -9.54
C ILE A 553 2.34 -33.70 -11.06
N THR A 554 1.19 -33.99 -11.64
CA THR A 554 0.97 -33.84 -13.09
C THR A 554 1.13 -32.40 -13.55
N SER A 555 0.61 -31.43 -12.78
CA SER A 555 0.73 -30.02 -13.12
C SER A 555 2.19 -29.52 -13.06
N LEU A 556 2.94 -29.93 -12.03
CA LEU A 556 4.36 -29.58 -11.93
C LEU A 556 5.17 -30.20 -13.07
N ARG A 557 4.95 -31.49 -13.39
CA ARG A 557 5.58 -32.16 -14.53
C ARG A 557 5.31 -31.40 -15.83
N THR A 558 4.05 -31.15 -16.15
CA THR A 558 3.65 -30.44 -17.38
C THR A 558 4.33 -29.06 -17.46
N ARG A 559 4.43 -28.35 -16.34
CA ARG A 559 5.10 -27.05 -16.33
C ARG A 559 6.60 -27.14 -16.59
N ILE A 560 7.27 -28.15 -16.04
CA ILE A 560 8.70 -28.39 -16.25
C ILE A 560 8.94 -28.78 -17.72
N GLU A 561 8.12 -29.66 -18.29
CA GLU A 561 8.19 -30.08 -19.70
C GLU A 561 7.96 -28.93 -20.70
N GLU A 562 6.96 -28.05 -20.44
CA GLU A 562 6.70 -26.85 -21.23
C GLU A 562 7.82 -25.82 -21.12
N GLY A 563 8.60 -25.88 -20.05
CA GLY A 563 9.71 -25.00 -19.77
C GLY A 563 9.32 -23.58 -19.39
N PHE A 564 10.34 -22.72 -19.30
CA PHE A 564 10.20 -21.32 -18.92
C PHE A 564 10.61 -20.41 -20.09
N ARG A 565 9.93 -19.25 -20.23
CA ARG A 565 10.07 -18.39 -21.41
C ARG A 565 11.46 -17.79 -21.60
N SER A 566 12.17 -17.47 -20.50
CA SER A 566 13.50 -16.88 -20.53
C SER A 566 14.57 -17.90 -20.12
N LYS A 567 15.76 -17.83 -20.73
CA LYS A 567 16.89 -18.66 -20.30
C LYS A 567 17.31 -18.36 -18.85
N SER A 568 17.24 -17.10 -18.44
CA SER A 568 17.51 -16.70 -17.05
C SER A 568 16.46 -17.27 -16.09
N ASP A 569 15.17 -17.19 -16.46
CA ASP A 569 14.10 -17.76 -15.65
C ASP A 569 14.20 -19.27 -15.56
N ARG A 570 14.64 -19.94 -16.64
CA ARG A 570 14.84 -21.39 -16.63
C ARG A 570 15.80 -21.83 -15.53
N ASN A 571 16.95 -21.17 -15.40
CA ASN A 571 17.93 -21.52 -14.39
C ASN A 571 17.43 -21.27 -12.95
N ASN A 572 16.66 -20.18 -12.76
CA ASN A 572 16.20 -19.77 -11.43
C ASN A 572 14.91 -20.47 -10.98
N LEU A 573 14.11 -20.99 -11.91
CA LEU A 573 12.77 -21.57 -11.60
C LEU A 573 12.76 -23.09 -11.71
N LEU A 574 13.69 -23.69 -12.43
CA LEU A 574 13.74 -25.12 -12.61
C LEU A 574 14.07 -25.85 -11.30
N ASP A 575 15.03 -25.35 -10.53
CA ASP A 575 15.41 -25.90 -9.23
C ASP A 575 14.22 -25.92 -8.25
N PRO A 576 13.52 -24.81 -7.95
CA PRO A 576 12.34 -24.85 -7.09
C PRO A 576 11.19 -25.68 -7.66
N ALA A 577 11.04 -25.77 -8.99
CA ALA A 577 9.99 -26.60 -9.61
C ALA A 577 10.28 -28.10 -9.44
N VAL A 578 11.51 -28.54 -9.68
CA VAL A 578 11.95 -29.93 -9.45
C VAL A 578 11.89 -30.24 -7.95
N GLY A 579 12.34 -29.36 -7.06
CA GLY A 579 12.23 -29.54 -5.62
C GLY A 579 10.79 -29.68 -5.12
N CYS A 580 9.84 -28.97 -5.72
CA CYS A 580 8.40 -29.18 -5.41
C CYS A 580 7.92 -30.56 -5.88
N LEU A 581 8.36 -31.01 -7.06
CA LEU A 581 8.01 -32.32 -7.59
C LEU A 581 8.58 -33.46 -6.72
N THR A 582 9.83 -33.38 -6.34
CA THR A 582 10.51 -34.29 -5.41
C THR A 582 9.79 -34.37 -4.08
N LEU A 583 9.45 -33.22 -3.51
CA LEU A 583 8.72 -33.14 -2.24
C LEU A 583 7.33 -33.79 -2.34
N ALA A 584 6.62 -33.59 -3.46
CA ALA A 584 5.29 -34.19 -3.67
C ALA A 584 5.37 -35.73 -3.78
N LEU A 585 6.42 -36.26 -4.39
CA LEU A 585 6.65 -37.71 -4.52
C LEU A 585 7.10 -38.32 -3.19
N SER A 586 7.89 -37.61 -2.39
CA SER A 586 8.41 -38.07 -1.10
C SER A 586 7.43 -37.86 0.07
N SER A 587 6.27 -37.19 -0.16
CA SER A 587 5.29 -36.96 0.90
C SER A 587 4.80 -38.27 1.52
N SER A 588 4.93 -38.38 2.85
CA SER A 588 4.58 -39.60 3.60
C SER A 588 3.21 -39.46 4.31
N PRO A 589 2.38 -40.50 4.32
CA PRO A 589 2.53 -41.80 3.66
C PRO A 589 2.35 -41.64 2.15
N SER A 590 3.19 -42.35 1.36
CA SER A 590 3.05 -42.36 -0.09
C SER A 590 1.64 -42.81 -0.46
N SER A 591 0.87 -41.93 -1.05
CA SER A 591 -0.51 -42.16 -1.40
C SER A 591 -0.60 -43.32 -2.40
N ALA A 592 -1.56 -44.26 -2.18
CA ALA A 592 -1.82 -45.32 -3.12
C ALA A 592 -2.11 -44.80 -4.53
N GLN A 593 -2.63 -43.58 -4.63
CA GLN A 593 -2.93 -42.89 -5.88
C GLN A 593 -1.66 -42.43 -6.60
N VAL A 594 -0.63 -41.96 -5.86
CA VAL A 594 0.67 -41.64 -6.45
C VAL A 594 1.35 -42.89 -6.98
N LYS A 595 1.34 -43.99 -6.21
CA LYS A 595 1.84 -45.28 -6.65
C LYS A 595 1.13 -45.76 -7.92
N LYS A 596 -0.19 -45.62 -7.97
CA LYS A 596 -0.99 -45.97 -9.16
C LYS A 596 -0.59 -45.08 -10.34
N LEU A 597 -0.45 -43.75 -10.17
CA LEU A 597 -0.02 -42.83 -11.23
C LEU A 597 1.33 -43.25 -11.81
N LEU A 598 2.32 -43.53 -10.96
CA LEU A 598 3.63 -43.98 -11.39
C LEU A 598 3.59 -45.37 -12.08
N HIS A 599 2.79 -46.30 -11.56
CA HIS A 599 2.61 -47.61 -12.17
C HIS A 599 1.91 -47.51 -13.54
N ASP A 600 0.89 -46.67 -13.67
CA ASP A 600 0.17 -46.45 -14.92
C ASP A 600 1.10 -45.80 -15.97
N GLU A 601 2.00 -44.87 -15.55
CA GLU A 601 3.02 -44.31 -16.44
C GLU A 601 4.01 -45.36 -16.93
N VAL A 602 4.52 -46.20 -16.07
CA VAL A 602 5.45 -47.30 -16.44
C VAL A 602 4.75 -48.30 -17.35
N SER A 603 3.49 -48.66 -17.07
CA SER A 603 2.72 -49.64 -17.84
C SER A 603 2.34 -49.13 -19.24
N SER A 604 2.00 -47.83 -19.38
CA SER A 604 1.67 -47.23 -20.68
C SER A 604 2.89 -46.98 -21.55
N GLY A 605 4.08 -46.76 -20.96
CA GLY A 605 5.33 -46.56 -21.68
C GLY A 605 5.78 -47.78 -22.53
N TYR A 606 5.23 -48.99 -22.27
CA TYR A 606 5.48 -50.18 -23.08
C TYR A 606 4.63 -50.31 -24.36
N LEU A 607 3.53 -49.51 -24.48
CA LEU A 607 2.55 -49.69 -25.54
C LEU A 607 2.53 -48.62 -26.63
N GLU A 608 3.08 -47.45 -26.40
CA GLU A 608 3.09 -46.37 -27.41
C GLU A 608 4.48 -45.83 -27.68
N LYS A 609 4.91 -45.92 -28.96
CA LYS A 609 6.17 -45.37 -29.48
C LYS A 609 6.24 -43.84 -29.49
N GLU A 610 5.25 -43.14 -28.97
CA GLU A 610 5.28 -41.67 -28.82
C GLU A 610 5.86 -41.30 -27.44
N LYS A 611 7.00 -40.61 -27.43
CA LYS A 611 7.71 -40.07 -26.29
C LYS A 611 6.83 -39.16 -25.43
N LYS A 612 5.95 -39.68 -24.60
CA LYS A 612 5.46 -38.97 -23.42
C LYS A 612 6.39 -39.31 -22.26
N SER A 613 7.24 -38.36 -21.90
CA SER A 613 8.16 -38.54 -20.79
C SER A 613 7.32 -38.62 -19.50
N GLY A 614 7.43 -39.74 -18.79
CA GLY A 614 6.82 -39.89 -17.46
C GLY A 614 7.58 -39.07 -16.42
N VAL A 615 6.99 -38.92 -15.22
CA VAL A 615 7.62 -38.19 -14.09
C VAL A 615 9.00 -38.75 -13.77
N LEU A 616 9.14 -40.08 -13.71
CA LEU A 616 10.42 -40.73 -13.45
C LEU A 616 11.42 -40.50 -14.58
N SER A 617 10.99 -40.57 -15.84
CA SER A 617 11.86 -40.30 -17.00
C SER A 617 12.39 -38.87 -16.96
N LEU A 618 11.56 -37.89 -16.60
CA LEU A 618 11.94 -36.49 -16.43
C LEU A 618 13.01 -36.32 -15.34
N LEU A 619 12.82 -36.95 -14.18
CA LEU A 619 13.78 -36.90 -13.07
C LEU A 619 15.10 -37.56 -13.42
N PHE A 620 15.08 -38.72 -14.10
CA PHE A 620 16.31 -39.35 -14.61
C PHE A 620 17.06 -38.48 -15.63
N GLU A 621 16.32 -37.78 -16.49
CA GLU A 621 16.92 -36.85 -17.44
C GLU A 621 17.66 -35.73 -16.70
N TYR A 622 17.06 -35.10 -15.71
CA TYR A 622 17.72 -34.05 -14.93
C TYR A 622 18.81 -34.57 -14.01
N ALA A 623 18.70 -35.77 -13.47
CA ALA A 623 19.75 -36.38 -12.69
C ALA A 623 21.00 -36.70 -13.54
N SER A 624 20.83 -36.98 -14.84
CA SER A 624 21.91 -37.30 -15.79
C SER A 624 22.52 -36.08 -16.48
N GLN A 625 21.75 -34.97 -16.59
CA GLN A 625 22.20 -33.73 -17.22
C GLN A 625 23.08 -32.92 -16.28
N GLY A 626 24.37 -33.22 -16.12
CA GLY A 626 25.31 -32.54 -15.21
C GLY A 626 25.47 -31.01 -15.30
N SER A 627 24.43 -30.29 -15.80
CA SER A 627 24.43 -28.85 -16.06
C SER A 627 24.18 -27.99 -14.82
N CYS A 628 23.50 -28.51 -13.78
CA CYS A 628 23.24 -27.81 -12.52
C CYS A 628 23.25 -28.79 -11.34
N PRO A 629 24.26 -28.70 -10.44
CA PRO A 629 24.43 -29.67 -9.34
C PRO A 629 23.23 -29.72 -8.37
N SER A 630 22.55 -28.58 -8.12
CA SER A 630 21.40 -28.53 -7.22
C SER A 630 20.23 -29.31 -7.79
N ILE A 631 19.92 -29.15 -9.08
CA ILE A 631 18.84 -29.86 -9.76
C ILE A 631 19.13 -31.38 -9.81
N CYS A 632 20.41 -31.76 -10.11
CA CYS A 632 20.79 -33.16 -10.07
C CYS A 632 20.60 -33.78 -8.68
N LEU A 633 20.99 -33.05 -7.63
CA LEU A 633 20.84 -33.51 -6.25
C LEU A 633 19.35 -33.68 -5.87
N GLU A 634 18.53 -32.72 -6.17
CA GLU A 634 17.06 -32.78 -5.93
C GLU A 634 16.43 -33.94 -6.68
N ALA A 635 16.78 -34.14 -7.95
CA ALA A 635 16.28 -35.26 -8.75
C ALA A 635 16.74 -36.64 -8.23
N LEU A 636 17.93 -36.73 -7.65
CA LEU A 636 18.46 -37.96 -7.06
C LEU A 636 17.89 -38.29 -5.69
N GLN A 637 17.37 -37.30 -4.94
CA GLN A 637 16.77 -37.49 -3.64
C GLN A 637 15.37 -38.14 -3.72
N THR A 638 14.77 -38.16 -4.90
CA THR A 638 13.45 -38.77 -5.16
C THR A 638 13.58 -40.27 -5.37
#